data_b2ceffafeecb40a9743e40a418c86580
#
_entry.id   b2ceffafeecb40a9743e40a418c86580
#
_cell.length_a   1.000
_cell.length_b   1.000
_cell.length_c   1.000
_cell.angle_alpha   90.00
_cell.angle_beta   90.00
_cell.angle_gamma   90.00
#
_symmetry.space_group_name_H-M   'P 1'
#
loop_
_entity.id
_entity.type
_entity.pdbx_description
1 polymer ?
#
loop_
_entity_poly.entity_id
_entity_poly.type
_entity_poly.pdbx_seq_one_letter_code
_entity_poly.pdbx_strand_id
1 'polypeptide(L)'
;MAFWSTNFGEDTTLKDPKRKFRFTVSFTGVTAAQGGAVLWYAKTCDKPSFTIESQDHKYLNHTFWYPGSVTWGEVGVTLVDPVDPDTAATLSDIVTASGYKPPTDATNESMTTMSKAKSAGALGTVIITQIDADGNPLEQWTLWNGFITEVNYGSLEYGSNELTELTVKLRYDWARVFTPQSKSAGPTGGNEFFGVRSS
;
A
#
# COMPACT_ATOMS: atom_id res chain seq x y z
N MET A 1 -25.86 -11.21 -21.12
CA MET A 1 -26.03 -11.74 -19.76
C MET A 1 -25.20 -10.93 -18.82
N ALA A 2 -25.79 -10.37 -17.75
CA ALA A 2 -25.01 -9.71 -16.75
C ALA A 2 -24.22 -10.76 -15.97
N PHE A 3 -22.88 -10.66 -15.93
CA PHE A 3 -22.02 -11.71 -15.35
C PHE A 3 -22.10 -11.78 -13.81
N TRP A 4 -22.78 -10.82 -13.18
CA TRP A 4 -23.05 -10.75 -11.74
C TRP A 4 -24.45 -11.25 -11.32
N SER A 5 -25.30 -11.64 -12.26
CA SER A 5 -26.56 -12.27 -11.93
C SER A 5 -26.48 -13.77 -12.23
N THR A 6 -26.47 -14.59 -11.20
CA THR A 6 -26.48 -16.04 -11.34
C THR A 6 -27.93 -16.56 -11.21
N ASN A 7 -28.65 -16.59 -12.33
CA ASN A 7 -29.94 -17.29 -12.41
C ASN A 7 -29.77 -18.72 -12.98
N PHE A 8 -28.61 -19.33 -12.78
CA PHE A 8 -28.32 -20.66 -13.26
C PHE A 8 -28.07 -21.61 -12.09
N GLY A 9 -29.08 -22.35 -11.71
CA GLY A 9 -29.00 -23.35 -10.66
C GLY A 9 -29.39 -22.81 -9.27
N GLU A 10 -29.16 -23.59 -8.26
CA GLU A 10 -29.67 -23.43 -6.89
C GLU A 10 -29.14 -22.22 -6.11
N ASP A 11 -28.20 -21.43 -6.65
CA ASP A 11 -27.63 -20.28 -6.00
C ASP A 11 -28.22 -18.97 -6.57
N THR A 12 -29.34 -18.53 -5.98
CA THR A 12 -30.06 -17.32 -6.36
C THR A 12 -29.50 -16.03 -5.78
N THR A 13 -28.36 -16.07 -5.11
CA THR A 13 -27.75 -14.90 -4.49
C THR A 13 -27.08 -14.00 -5.53
N LEU A 14 -27.51 -12.72 -5.57
CA LEU A 14 -26.80 -11.67 -6.30
C LEU A 14 -25.39 -11.52 -5.71
N LYS A 15 -24.38 -11.61 -6.58
CA LYS A 15 -22.98 -11.38 -6.18
C LYS A 15 -22.61 -9.92 -6.46
N ASP A 16 -22.38 -9.14 -5.41
CA ASP A 16 -21.91 -7.76 -5.56
C ASP A 16 -20.41 -7.75 -5.94
N PRO A 17 -20.02 -7.07 -7.04
CA PRO A 17 -18.61 -6.93 -7.38
C PRO A 17 -17.89 -6.00 -6.41
N LYS A 18 -16.59 -6.24 -6.23
CA LYS A 18 -15.74 -5.34 -5.45
C LYS A 18 -15.77 -3.92 -6.03
N ARG A 19 -15.99 -2.92 -5.18
CA ARG A 19 -16.08 -1.51 -5.58
C ARG A 19 -14.78 -0.78 -5.27
N LYS A 20 -14.34 0.11 -6.18
CA LYS A 20 -13.09 0.87 -6.01
C LYS A 20 -13.12 1.85 -4.85
N PHE A 21 -14.28 2.41 -4.52
CA PHE A 21 -14.43 3.44 -3.49
C PHE A 21 -14.54 2.87 -2.06
N ARG A 22 -14.58 1.56 -1.88
CA ARG A 22 -14.69 0.91 -0.57
C ARG A 22 -13.33 0.38 -0.14
N PHE A 23 -12.51 1.23 0.45
CA PHE A 23 -11.20 0.85 0.95
C PHE A 23 -10.78 1.71 2.14
N THR A 24 -9.82 1.21 2.90
CA THR A 24 -9.14 1.91 3.98
C THR A 24 -7.63 1.70 3.88
N VAL A 25 -6.86 2.70 4.29
CA VAL A 25 -5.40 2.62 4.36
C VAL A 25 -4.97 2.96 5.77
N SER A 26 -4.08 2.17 6.37
CA SER A 26 -3.55 2.43 7.70
C SER A 26 -2.03 2.29 7.75
N PHE A 27 -1.41 3.16 8.56
CA PHE A 27 0.02 3.19 8.84
C PHE A 27 0.23 2.92 10.32
N THR A 28 0.86 1.82 10.70
CA THR A 28 0.99 1.43 12.12
C THR A 28 2.05 2.25 12.87
N GLY A 29 2.97 2.90 12.18
CA GLY A 29 3.96 3.80 12.76
C GLY A 29 3.41 5.15 13.23
N VAL A 30 2.22 5.52 12.75
CA VAL A 30 1.52 6.76 13.14
C VAL A 30 0.69 6.50 14.38
N THR A 31 1.03 7.16 15.48
CA THR A 31 0.33 7.00 16.77
C THR A 31 -0.95 7.84 16.82
N ALA A 32 -1.89 7.47 17.70
CA ALA A 32 -3.12 8.24 17.92
C ALA A 32 -2.85 9.70 18.37
N ALA A 33 -1.72 9.98 19.01
CA ALA A 33 -1.30 11.33 19.39
C ALA A 33 -0.91 12.21 18.20
N GLN A 34 -0.57 11.59 17.07
CA GLN A 34 -0.22 12.26 15.80
C GLN A 34 -1.38 12.24 14.79
N GLY A 35 -2.62 12.12 15.25
CA GLY A 35 -3.81 12.10 14.41
C GLY A 35 -4.37 10.72 14.11
N GLY A 36 -3.79 9.67 14.69
CA GLY A 36 -4.24 8.28 14.48
C GLY A 36 -3.90 7.73 13.10
N ALA A 37 -4.22 6.49 12.89
CA ALA A 37 -4.12 5.91 11.55
C ALA A 37 -4.95 6.74 10.57
N VAL A 38 -4.30 7.32 9.56
CA VAL A 38 -4.87 8.26 8.58
C VAL A 38 -5.82 7.54 7.61
N LEU A 39 -6.79 6.83 8.16
CA LEU A 39 -7.60 5.84 7.49
C LEU A 39 -8.58 6.43 6.47
N TRP A 40 -9.16 7.56 6.78
CA TRP A 40 -10.29 8.10 6.02
C TRP A 40 -9.95 9.36 5.22
N TYR A 41 -8.73 9.84 5.31
CA TYR A 41 -8.23 10.92 4.48
C TYR A 41 -7.65 10.43 3.14
N ALA A 42 -7.54 9.11 2.94
CA ALA A 42 -7.07 8.56 1.68
C ALA A 42 -8.14 8.72 0.59
N LYS A 43 -7.85 9.54 -0.41
CA LYS A 43 -8.69 9.73 -1.60
C LYS A 43 -8.45 8.64 -2.62
N THR A 44 -7.19 8.32 -2.89
CA THR A 44 -6.80 7.23 -3.78
C THR A 44 -5.66 6.41 -3.19
N CYS A 45 -5.64 5.14 -3.52
CA CYS A 45 -4.55 4.24 -3.16
C CYS A 45 -4.38 3.18 -4.24
N ASP A 46 -3.15 3.00 -4.69
CA ASP A 46 -2.81 1.93 -5.61
C ASP A 46 -2.70 0.60 -4.87
N LYS A 47 -3.13 -0.48 -5.51
CA LYS A 47 -2.87 -1.82 -5.01
C LYS A 47 -1.44 -2.24 -5.34
N PRO A 48 -0.79 -3.05 -4.48
CA PRO A 48 0.51 -3.62 -4.76
C PRO A 48 0.54 -4.35 -6.10
N SER A 49 1.61 -4.16 -6.84
CA SER A 49 1.88 -4.84 -8.11
C SER A 49 3.29 -5.41 -8.12
N PHE A 50 3.49 -6.47 -8.87
CA PHE A 50 4.82 -7.04 -9.07
C PHE A 50 5.02 -7.45 -10.53
N THR A 51 6.27 -7.51 -10.95
CA THR A 51 6.70 -8.02 -12.24
C THR A 51 7.63 -9.20 -12.03
N ILE A 52 7.51 -10.20 -12.90
CA ILE A 52 8.40 -11.34 -12.95
C ILE A 52 9.22 -11.18 -14.22
N GLU A 53 10.52 -11.06 -14.08
CA GLU A 53 11.42 -11.08 -15.23
C GLU A 53 11.38 -12.44 -15.92
N SER A 54 11.59 -12.45 -17.23
CA SER A 54 11.69 -13.69 -17.99
C SER A 54 12.96 -13.69 -18.81
N GLN A 55 13.65 -14.84 -18.80
CA GLN A 55 14.83 -15.09 -19.61
C GLN A 55 14.48 -16.04 -20.74
N ASP A 56 14.94 -15.72 -21.95
CA ASP A 56 14.77 -16.58 -23.10
C ASP A 56 16.00 -17.46 -23.35
N HIS A 57 15.74 -18.68 -23.79
CA HIS A 57 16.76 -19.60 -24.28
C HIS A 57 16.35 -20.11 -25.66
N LYS A 58 17.17 -19.82 -26.66
CA LYS A 58 16.93 -20.23 -28.05
C LYS A 58 17.65 -21.54 -28.34
N TYR A 59 16.88 -22.50 -28.82
CA TYR A 59 17.40 -23.78 -29.28
C TYR A 59 16.79 -24.12 -30.63
N LEU A 60 17.62 -24.19 -31.66
CA LEU A 60 17.21 -24.34 -33.07
C LEU A 60 16.17 -23.27 -33.47
N ASN A 61 14.97 -23.70 -33.86
CA ASN A 61 13.86 -22.82 -34.29
C ASN A 61 12.85 -22.51 -33.17
N HIS A 62 13.18 -22.85 -31.91
CA HIS A 62 12.29 -22.67 -30.77
C HIS A 62 12.92 -21.82 -29.67
N THR A 63 12.06 -21.03 -28.98
CA THR A 63 12.48 -20.21 -27.84
C THR A 63 11.78 -20.71 -26.59
N PHE A 64 12.53 -21.04 -25.54
CA PHE A 64 12.03 -21.42 -24.23
C PHE A 64 12.14 -20.22 -23.29
N TRP A 65 11.13 -20.02 -22.45
CA TRP A 65 11.07 -18.92 -21.49
C TRP A 65 11.16 -19.45 -20.07
N TYR A 66 12.04 -18.86 -19.29
CA TYR A 66 12.24 -19.18 -17.88
C TYR A 66 11.91 -17.99 -17.00
N PRO A 67 11.14 -18.17 -15.88
CA PRO A 67 10.87 -17.10 -14.94
C PRO A 67 12.14 -16.72 -14.20
N GLY A 68 12.37 -15.41 -14.07
CA GLY A 68 13.49 -14.81 -13.35
C GLY A 68 13.08 -14.25 -11.99
N SER A 69 13.70 -13.13 -11.61
CA SER A 69 13.45 -12.44 -10.34
C SER A 69 12.09 -11.75 -10.31
N VAL A 70 11.54 -11.64 -9.09
CA VAL A 70 10.30 -10.88 -8.83
C VAL A 70 10.65 -9.51 -8.28
N THR A 71 10.12 -8.45 -8.89
CA THR A 71 10.29 -7.07 -8.44
C THR A 71 8.93 -6.46 -8.12
N TRP A 72 8.78 -5.95 -6.90
CA TRP A 72 7.57 -5.25 -6.47
C TRP A 72 7.59 -3.78 -6.93
N GLY A 73 6.44 -3.32 -7.41
CA GLY A 73 6.24 -1.93 -7.81
C GLY A 73 6.08 -0.98 -6.62
N GLU A 74 6.02 0.31 -6.88
CA GLU A 74 5.69 1.31 -5.88
C GLU A 74 4.18 1.42 -5.70
N VAL A 75 3.76 1.87 -4.51
CA VAL A 75 2.36 2.17 -4.20
C VAL A 75 2.22 3.66 -3.97
N GLY A 76 1.36 4.30 -4.77
CA GLY A 76 0.96 5.68 -4.58
C GLY A 76 -0.28 5.79 -3.69
N VAL A 77 -0.26 6.73 -2.76
CA VAL A 77 -1.40 7.07 -1.89
C VAL A 77 -1.61 8.57 -1.97
N THR A 78 -2.82 8.99 -2.34
CA THR A 78 -3.23 10.41 -2.29
C THR A 78 -4.09 10.61 -1.05
N LEU A 79 -3.68 11.56 -0.23
CA LEU A 79 -4.36 11.94 1.01
C LEU A 79 -4.94 13.34 0.86
N VAL A 80 -6.08 13.58 1.47
CA VAL A 80 -6.60 14.93 1.67
C VAL A 80 -5.96 15.51 2.92
N ASP A 81 -5.56 16.78 2.88
CA ASP A 81 -4.93 17.46 4.01
C ASP A 81 -5.98 18.24 4.81
N PRO A 82 -6.46 17.73 5.97
CA PRO A 82 -7.35 18.47 6.85
C PRO A 82 -6.55 19.45 7.72
N VAL A 83 -7.25 20.46 8.26
CA VAL A 83 -6.66 21.41 9.20
C VAL A 83 -6.27 20.73 10.52
N ASP A 84 -7.05 19.74 10.93
CA ASP A 84 -6.80 18.95 12.15
C ASP A 84 -7.35 17.52 11.95
N PRO A 85 -6.51 16.49 12.10
CA PRO A 85 -5.06 16.51 12.31
C PRO A 85 -4.26 16.91 11.05
N ASP A 86 -3.15 17.65 11.24
CA ASP A 86 -2.26 18.10 10.17
C ASP A 86 -1.49 16.92 9.56
N THR A 87 -1.90 16.51 8.36
CA THR A 87 -1.30 15.39 7.64
C THR A 87 0.10 15.73 7.11
N ALA A 88 0.32 16.99 6.70
CA ALA A 88 1.62 17.44 6.21
C ALA A 88 2.67 17.40 7.33
N ALA A 89 2.32 17.83 8.54
CA ALA A 89 3.19 17.72 9.72
C ALA A 89 3.50 16.25 10.04
N THR A 90 2.49 15.38 10.05
CA THR A 90 2.66 13.95 10.33
C THR A 90 3.61 13.27 9.34
N LEU A 91 3.47 13.54 8.04
CA LEU A 91 4.37 13.00 7.02
C LEU A 91 5.80 13.54 7.18
N SER A 92 5.96 14.82 7.51
CA SER A 92 7.27 15.41 7.77
C SER A 92 7.95 14.80 9.00
N ASP A 93 7.18 14.50 10.05
CA ASP A 93 7.68 13.80 11.24
C ASP A 93 8.15 12.37 10.92
N ILE A 94 7.43 11.63 10.07
CA ILE A 94 7.85 10.30 9.61
C ILE A 94 9.19 10.39 8.87
N VAL A 95 9.36 11.38 7.98
CA VAL A 95 10.61 11.57 7.23
C VAL A 95 11.76 11.94 8.19
N THR A 96 11.51 12.79 9.17
CA THR A 96 12.49 13.17 10.20
C THR A 96 12.87 11.97 11.08
N ALA A 97 11.89 11.19 11.53
CA ALA A 97 12.09 9.96 12.30
C ALA A 97 12.87 8.89 11.49
N SER A 98 12.74 8.89 10.16
CA SER A 98 13.54 8.05 9.27
C SER A 98 15.03 8.38 9.27
N GLY A 99 15.42 9.50 9.89
CA GLY A 99 16.81 9.94 10.07
C GLY A 99 17.25 11.03 9.09
N TYR A 100 16.31 11.65 8.36
CA TYR A 100 16.63 12.81 7.53
C TYR A 100 16.71 14.06 8.40
N LYS A 101 17.87 14.72 8.36
CA LYS A 101 18.09 16.06 8.93
C LYS A 101 18.86 16.91 7.92
N PRO A 102 18.46 18.18 7.69
CA PRO A 102 19.25 19.09 6.89
C PRO A 102 20.61 19.33 7.54
N PRO A 103 21.73 19.30 6.79
CA PRO A 103 23.08 19.54 7.33
C PRO A 103 23.29 21.04 7.59
N THR A 104 22.78 21.55 8.69
CA THR A 104 22.87 22.97 9.06
C THR A 104 24.14 23.30 9.83
N ASP A 105 24.77 22.32 10.47
CA ASP A 105 26.00 22.45 11.25
C ASP A 105 26.79 21.12 11.25
N ALA A 106 28.01 21.12 11.80
CA ALA A 106 28.86 19.93 11.86
C ALA A 106 28.67 19.11 13.16
N THR A 107 27.45 19.12 13.73
CA THR A 107 27.15 18.29 14.90
C THR A 107 26.84 16.84 14.50
N ASN A 108 27.04 15.90 15.44
CA ASN A 108 26.72 14.50 15.21
C ASN A 108 25.23 14.30 14.84
N GLU A 109 24.35 15.17 15.29
CA GLU A 109 22.93 15.12 15.00
C GLU A 109 22.62 15.51 13.55
N SER A 110 23.28 16.53 13.01
CA SER A 110 23.10 16.97 11.62
C SER A 110 23.81 16.06 10.62
N MET A 111 24.73 15.21 11.06
CA MET A 111 25.39 14.18 10.23
C MET A 111 24.61 12.85 10.21
N THR A 112 23.45 12.74 10.87
CA THR A 112 22.65 11.52 10.79
C THR A 112 22.07 11.35 9.39
N THR A 113 22.02 10.07 8.94
CA THR A 113 21.47 9.71 7.62
C THR A 113 20.30 8.74 7.77
N MET A 114 19.49 8.68 6.75
CA MET A 114 18.41 7.71 6.66
C MET A 114 18.96 6.29 6.61
N SER A 115 18.31 5.37 7.31
CA SER A 115 18.59 3.94 7.20
C SER A 115 17.29 3.16 6.99
N LYS A 116 17.39 2.00 6.35
CA LYS A 116 16.21 1.15 6.08
C LYS A 116 15.46 0.81 7.38
N ALA A 117 16.18 0.47 8.44
CA ALA A 117 15.57 0.11 9.72
C ALA A 117 14.80 1.29 10.36
N LYS A 118 15.39 2.51 10.34
CA LYS A 118 14.73 3.72 10.83
C LYS A 118 13.52 4.07 9.98
N SER A 119 13.64 4.04 8.65
CA SER A 119 12.58 4.40 7.73
C SER A 119 11.39 3.43 7.81
N ALA A 120 11.65 2.12 7.83
CA ALA A 120 10.62 1.13 8.03
C ALA A 120 9.98 1.20 9.42
N GLY A 121 10.76 1.51 10.46
CA GLY A 121 10.25 1.70 11.82
C GLY A 121 9.39 2.95 11.97
N ALA A 122 9.75 4.05 11.31
CA ALA A 122 9.01 5.31 11.36
C ALA A 122 7.64 5.22 10.66
N LEU A 123 7.57 4.57 9.49
CA LEU A 123 6.31 4.35 8.77
C LEU A 123 5.49 3.23 9.40
N GLY A 124 6.16 2.21 9.94
CA GLY A 124 5.54 0.97 10.41
C GLY A 124 5.03 0.11 9.26
N THR A 125 4.05 -0.73 9.57
CA THR A 125 3.40 -1.58 8.56
C THR A 125 2.27 -0.81 7.88
N VAL A 126 2.25 -0.85 6.57
CA VAL A 126 1.17 -0.27 5.75
C VAL A 126 0.15 -1.35 5.43
N ILE A 127 -1.10 -1.09 5.74
CA ILE A 127 -2.20 -2.02 5.51
C ILE A 127 -3.25 -1.35 4.62
N ILE A 128 -3.55 -1.96 3.49
CA ILE A 128 -4.58 -1.52 2.54
C ILE A 128 -5.70 -2.55 2.59
N THR A 129 -6.90 -2.14 3.02
CA THR A 129 -8.03 -3.04 3.16
C THR A 129 -9.16 -2.62 2.23
N GLN A 130 -9.63 -3.54 1.40
CA GLN A 130 -10.85 -3.37 0.63
C GLN A 130 -12.01 -3.99 1.40
N ILE A 131 -13.10 -3.24 1.56
CA ILE A 131 -14.27 -3.62 2.37
C ILE A 131 -15.52 -3.85 1.50
N ASP A 132 -16.48 -4.60 2.05
CA ASP A 132 -17.80 -4.81 1.46
C ASP A 132 -18.79 -3.67 1.80
N ALA A 133 -20.08 -3.89 1.53
CA ALA A 133 -21.15 -2.93 1.84
C ALA A 133 -21.38 -2.78 3.34
N ASP A 134 -21.08 -3.81 4.11
CA ASP A 134 -21.30 -3.88 5.56
C ASP A 134 -20.04 -3.52 6.36
N GLY A 135 -18.96 -3.12 5.67
CA GLY A 135 -17.69 -2.74 6.30
C GLY A 135 -16.76 -3.92 6.62
N ASN A 136 -17.11 -5.15 6.22
CA ASN A 136 -16.24 -6.30 6.48
C ASN A 136 -15.08 -6.35 5.47
N PRO A 137 -13.90 -6.79 5.89
CA PRO A 137 -12.75 -6.90 5.01
C PRO A 137 -12.94 -7.99 3.96
N LEU A 138 -12.84 -7.62 2.68
CA LEU A 138 -12.85 -8.53 1.54
C LEU A 138 -11.45 -8.96 1.13
N GLU A 139 -10.50 -8.04 1.25
CA GLU A 139 -9.12 -8.22 0.82
C GLU A 139 -8.25 -7.27 1.60
N GLN A 140 -7.19 -7.78 2.20
CA GLN A 140 -6.25 -6.98 2.97
C GLN A 140 -4.84 -7.20 2.43
N TRP A 141 -4.18 -6.11 2.04
CA TRP A 141 -2.78 -6.10 1.65
C TRP A 141 -1.93 -5.52 2.75
N THR A 142 -0.88 -6.21 3.11
CA THR A 142 0.11 -5.77 4.11
C THR A 142 1.45 -5.60 3.41
N LEU A 143 2.00 -4.38 3.45
CA LEU A 143 3.30 -4.03 2.88
C LEU A 143 4.39 -4.19 3.94
N TRP A 144 5.44 -4.93 3.62
CA TRP A 144 6.55 -5.19 4.53
C TRP A 144 7.76 -4.32 4.24
N ASN A 145 8.37 -3.78 5.32
CA ASN A 145 9.53 -2.91 5.26
C ASN A 145 9.30 -1.71 4.34
N GLY A 146 8.09 -1.14 4.40
CA GLY A 146 7.72 0.02 3.62
C GLY A 146 8.47 1.27 4.09
N PHE A 147 8.81 2.14 3.15
CA PHE A 147 9.34 3.47 3.43
C PHE A 147 8.88 4.45 2.35
N ILE A 148 8.90 5.72 2.69
CA ILE A 148 8.50 6.81 1.80
C ILE A 148 9.65 7.11 0.85
N THR A 149 9.37 7.14 -0.46
CA THR A 149 10.31 7.53 -1.52
C THR A 149 10.05 8.94 -2.02
N GLU A 150 8.81 9.39 -1.98
CA GLU A 150 8.41 10.72 -2.46
C GLU A 150 7.24 11.23 -1.63
N VAL A 151 7.27 12.49 -1.25
CA VAL A 151 6.14 13.24 -0.70
C VAL A 151 5.95 14.49 -1.54
N ASN A 152 4.75 14.69 -2.07
CA ASN A 152 4.36 15.90 -2.77
C ASN A 152 3.23 16.56 -1.98
N TYR A 153 3.46 17.77 -1.51
CA TYR A 153 2.52 18.55 -0.70
C TYR A 153 1.47 19.31 -1.52
N GLY A 154 1.40 19.05 -2.84
CA GLY A 154 0.43 19.67 -3.71
C GLY A 154 0.81 21.09 -4.14
N SER A 155 -0.17 21.83 -4.64
CA SER A 155 -0.03 23.23 -5.07
C SER A 155 -1.18 24.07 -4.53
N LEU A 156 -0.95 25.38 -4.36
CA LEU A 156 -1.95 26.32 -3.89
C LEU A 156 -2.30 27.31 -5.01
N GLU A 157 -3.60 27.55 -5.22
CA GLU A 157 -4.09 28.47 -6.24
C GLU A 157 -5.28 29.27 -5.71
N TYR A 158 -5.23 30.61 -5.79
CA TYR A 158 -6.30 31.48 -5.29
C TYR A 158 -7.63 31.34 -6.04
N GLY A 159 -7.61 30.85 -7.28
CA GLY A 159 -8.80 30.66 -8.11
C GLY A 159 -9.50 29.34 -7.94
N SER A 160 -8.97 28.41 -7.13
CA SER A 160 -9.52 27.07 -6.94
C SER A 160 -10.16 26.89 -5.56
N ASN A 161 -11.33 26.23 -5.55
CA ASN A 161 -12.01 25.79 -4.32
C ASN A 161 -11.78 24.30 -4.03
N GLU A 162 -10.81 23.67 -4.68
CA GLU A 162 -10.48 22.27 -4.48
C GLU A 162 -9.77 22.05 -3.15
N LEU A 163 -9.90 20.83 -2.61
CA LEU A 163 -9.20 20.43 -1.39
C LEU A 163 -7.72 20.25 -1.66
N THR A 164 -6.88 20.63 -0.71
CA THR A 164 -5.44 20.35 -0.78
C THR A 164 -5.20 18.85 -0.66
N GLU A 165 -4.42 18.31 -1.60
CA GLU A 165 -4.09 16.90 -1.66
C GLU A 165 -2.58 16.69 -1.54
N LEU A 166 -2.22 15.68 -0.77
CA LEU A 166 -0.84 15.23 -0.59
C LEU A 166 -0.67 13.89 -1.28
N THR A 167 0.39 13.74 -2.05
CA THR A 167 0.71 12.45 -2.68
C THR A 167 1.97 11.86 -2.06
N VAL A 168 1.85 10.60 -1.63
CA VAL A 168 2.95 9.83 -1.03
C VAL A 168 3.22 8.61 -1.89
N LYS A 169 4.49 8.37 -2.24
CA LYS A 169 4.92 7.12 -2.88
C LYS A 169 5.68 6.26 -1.88
N LEU A 170 5.30 5.01 -1.83
CA LEU A 170 5.83 4.01 -0.93
C LEU A 170 6.58 2.93 -1.69
N ARG A 171 7.80 2.64 -1.24
CA ARG A 171 8.58 1.47 -1.66
C ARG A 171 8.59 0.45 -0.54
N TYR A 172 8.54 -0.82 -0.88
CA TYR A 172 8.50 -1.93 0.07
C TYR A 172 9.21 -3.16 -0.52
N ASP A 173 9.55 -4.12 0.34
CA ASP A 173 10.26 -5.32 -0.11
C ASP A 173 9.33 -6.34 -0.74
N TRP A 174 8.17 -6.59 -0.10
CA TRP A 174 7.12 -7.48 -0.60
C TRP A 174 5.78 -7.13 0.04
N ALA A 175 4.70 -7.62 -0.54
CA ALA A 175 3.36 -7.50 0.03
C ALA A 175 2.75 -8.88 0.25
N ARG A 176 1.87 -8.98 1.25
CA ARG A 176 1.02 -10.14 1.48
C ARG A 176 -0.41 -9.78 1.23
N VAL A 177 -1.18 -10.71 0.68
CA VAL A 177 -2.62 -10.57 0.55
C VAL A 177 -3.33 -11.59 1.41
N PHE A 178 -4.35 -11.15 2.12
CA PHE A 178 -5.27 -11.96 2.91
C PHE A 178 -6.69 -11.76 2.38
N THR A 179 -7.42 -12.87 2.16
CA THR A 179 -8.79 -12.86 1.64
C THR A 179 -9.69 -13.75 2.51
N PRO A 180 -10.36 -13.21 3.55
CA PRO A 180 -11.13 -14.03 4.51
C PRO A 180 -12.28 -14.81 3.87
N GLN A 181 -12.76 -14.37 2.72
CA GLN A 181 -13.87 -15.03 2.01
C GLN A 181 -13.42 -16.10 0.99
N SER A 182 -12.13 -16.34 0.83
CA SER A 182 -11.67 -17.42 -0.05
C SER A 182 -12.04 -18.76 0.54
N LYS A 183 -12.96 -19.48 -0.12
CA LYS A 183 -13.35 -20.86 0.24
C LYS A 183 -12.34 -21.91 -0.20
N SER A 184 -11.44 -21.57 -1.11
CA SER A 184 -10.36 -22.46 -1.55
C SER A 184 -9.10 -22.13 -0.79
N ALA A 185 -8.55 -23.12 -0.10
CA ALA A 185 -7.20 -23.05 0.39
C ALA A 185 -6.27 -22.76 -0.80
N GLY A 186 -5.42 -21.72 -0.66
CA GLY A 186 -4.34 -21.52 -1.64
C GLY A 186 -3.42 -22.73 -1.67
N PRO A 187 -2.41 -22.76 -2.55
CA PRO A 187 -1.47 -23.88 -2.67
C PRO A 187 -0.80 -24.31 -1.37
N THR A 188 -0.86 -23.46 -0.35
CA THR A 188 -0.30 -23.67 0.99
C THR A 188 -1.35 -23.96 2.08
N GLY A 189 -2.63 -24.09 1.71
CA GLY A 189 -3.70 -24.46 2.64
C GLY A 189 -4.26 -23.31 3.50
N GLY A 190 -3.94 -22.04 3.21
CA GLY A 190 -4.41 -20.87 3.96
C GLY A 190 -5.00 -19.79 3.07
N ASN A 191 -5.63 -18.78 3.70
CA ASN A 191 -6.20 -17.61 3.04
C ASN A 191 -5.18 -16.47 2.84
N GLU A 192 -3.94 -16.69 3.28
CA GLU A 192 -2.82 -15.75 3.18
C GLU A 192 -1.89 -16.17 2.05
N PHE A 193 -1.63 -15.23 1.13
CA PHE A 193 -0.75 -15.44 -0.02
C PHE A 193 0.52 -14.60 0.14
N PHE A 194 1.63 -15.11 -0.40
CA PHE A 194 2.97 -14.52 -0.27
C PHE A 194 3.48 -14.46 1.19
N GLY A 195 2.88 -15.24 2.08
CA GLY A 195 3.33 -15.40 3.46
C GLY A 195 4.54 -16.33 3.59
N VAL A 196 5.29 -16.19 4.68
CA VAL A 196 6.35 -17.14 5.02
C VAL A 196 5.68 -18.45 5.45
N ARG A 197 6.10 -19.59 4.91
CA ARG A 197 5.65 -20.89 5.40
C ARG A 197 6.13 -21.05 6.84
N SER A 198 5.23 -21.31 7.77
CA SER A 198 5.60 -21.89 9.06
C SER A 198 6.17 -23.27 8.80
N SER A 199 7.46 -23.46 9.06
CA SER A 199 8.13 -24.74 9.04
C SER A 199 7.60 -25.65 10.14
#